data_5aad4a03bd7a42396092c3e1ba5a23be
#
_entry.id   5aad4a03bd7a42396092c3e1ba5a23be
#
_cell.length_a   1.000
_cell.length_b   1.000
_cell.length_c   1.000
_cell.angle_alpha   90.00
_cell.angle_beta   90.00
_cell.angle_gamma   90.00
#
_symmetry.space_group_name_H-M   'P 1'
#
loop_
_entity.id
_entity.type
_entity.pdbx_description
1 polymer ?
#
loop_
_entity_poly.entity_id
_entity_poly.type
_entity_poly.pdbx_seq_one_letter_code
_entity_poly.pdbx_strand_id
1 'polypeptide(L)'
;MHEIKSPFLILMEEQSYLAQSLECAFEKQNVKVKIVTIAEASSIVISEKPSGYLICTSPELLKKAVSVKVMVDQAIKNKTPVFIMGNIDELELLWETLPQQMVMDVFTRPITVGDMVDNVCTQMNDFYQLKKRTILAVDDSGIILRKIKALLEDTYQVVLANSGAMAIKYLTLNTPDLILLDYAMPIVDGSQIMQMLLEDPEFHHIPIIFLTGKNDAETVKNVMSLKPDGYLLKSMNPQKLHAAIDDFFASRGK
;
A
#
# COMPACT_ATOMS: atom_id res chain seq x y z
N MET A 1 -5.45 -9.01 6.75
CA MET A 1 -4.77 -9.41 5.50
C MET A 1 -5.45 -8.69 4.36
N HIS A 2 -4.73 -7.89 3.60
CA HIS A 2 -5.28 -7.19 2.43
C HIS A 2 -5.77 -8.23 1.41
N GLU A 3 -7.02 -8.13 0.99
CA GLU A 3 -7.47 -8.82 -0.21
C GLU A 3 -6.77 -8.17 -1.40
N ILE A 4 -5.66 -8.75 -1.85
CA ILE A 4 -4.96 -8.31 -3.05
C ILE A 4 -5.89 -8.63 -4.22
N LYS A 5 -6.65 -7.63 -4.68
CA LYS A 5 -7.67 -7.76 -5.74
C LYS A 5 -7.07 -8.17 -7.09
N SER A 6 -5.79 -7.83 -7.32
CA SER A 6 -5.08 -8.18 -8.56
C SER A 6 -4.33 -9.50 -8.41
N PRO A 7 -4.29 -10.35 -9.44
CA PRO A 7 -3.60 -11.63 -9.35
C PRO A 7 -2.09 -11.44 -9.18
N PHE A 8 -1.46 -12.33 -8.42
CA PHE A 8 -0.03 -12.53 -8.41
C PHE A 8 0.35 -13.44 -9.57
N LEU A 9 1.31 -13.07 -10.40
CA LEU A 9 1.68 -13.85 -11.58
C LEU A 9 2.90 -14.73 -11.29
N ILE A 10 2.77 -16.02 -11.64
CA ILE A 10 3.87 -16.98 -11.60
C ILE A 10 4.26 -17.28 -13.03
N LEU A 11 5.49 -16.89 -13.41
CA LEU A 11 6.01 -17.12 -14.74
C LEU A 11 6.73 -18.46 -14.81
N MET A 12 6.19 -19.36 -15.62
CA MET A 12 6.76 -20.69 -15.88
C MET A 12 6.53 -21.05 -17.35
N GLU A 13 7.53 -21.62 -17.99
CA GLU A 13 7.39 -22.06 -19.41
C GLU A 13 6.79 -23.46 -19.53
N GLU A 14 6.84 -24.26 -18.47
CA GLU A 14 6.32 -25.61 -18.43
C GLU A 14 5.34 -25.82 -17.28
N GLN A 15 4.23 -26.48 -17.55
CA GLN A 15 3.35 -26.97 -16.49
C GLN A 15 4.02 -28.15 -15.78
N SER A 16 4.26 -28.03 -14.49
CA SER A 16 4.96 -29.02 -13.68
C SER A 16 4.24 -29.24 -12.34
N TYR A 17 4.63 -30.31 -11.62
CA TYR A 17 4.19 -30.52 -10.25
C TYR A 17 4.48 -29.31 -9.34
N LEU A 18 5.54 -28.55 -9.64
CA LEU A 18 5.89 -27.32 -8.94
C LEU A 18 4.78 -26.27 -9.11
N ALA A 19 4.15 -26.16 -10.28
CA ALA A 19 3.06 -25.22 -10.52
C ALA A 19 1.89 -25.45 -9.56
N GLN A 20 1.43 -26.70 -9.43
CA GLN A 20 0.34 -27.07 -8.51
C GLN A 20 0.73 -26.84 -7.05
N SER A 21 1.99 -27.14 -6.68
CA SER A 21 2.48 -26.91 -5.33
C SER A 21 2.51 -25.43 -4.96
N LEU A 22 2.89 -24.56 -5.89
CA LEU A 22 2.89 -23.11 -5.74
C LEU A 22 1.46 -22.57 -5.60
N GLU A 23 0.54 -22.97 -6.51
CA GLU A 23 -0.87 -22.57 -6.41
C GLU A 23 -1.45 -22.91 -5.05
N CYS A 24 -1.30 -24.16 -4.59
CA CYS A 24 -1.81 -24.61 -3.31
C CYS A 24 -1.19 -23.82 -2.13
N ALA A 25 0.12 -23.50 -2.18
CA ALA A 25 0.80 -22.78 -1.13
C ALA A 25 0.34 -21.31 -1.06
N PHE A 26 0.18 -20.63 -2.19
CA PHE A 26 -0.34 -19.27 -2.23
C PHE A 26 -1.82 -19.18 -1.85
N GLU A 27 -2.65 -20.16 -2.24
CA GLU A 27 -4.05 -20.23 -1.83
C GLU A 27 -4.22 -20.33 -0.31
N LYS A 28 -3.35 -21.08 0.39
CA LYS A 28 -3.33 -21.13 1.86
C LYS A 28 -3.05 -19.77 2.49
N GLN A 29 -2.34 -18.89 1.79
CA GLN A 29 -2.07 -17.51 2.20
C GLN A 29 -3.15 -16.52 1.69
N ASN A 30 -4.26 -17.01 1.11
CA ASN A 30 -5.33 -16.21 0.48
C ASN A 30 -4.82 -15.28 -0.63
N VAL A 31 -3.78 -15.66 -1.34
CA VAL A 31 -3.26 -14.94 -2.50
C VAL A 31 -3.74 -15.62 -3.78
N LYS A 32 -4.49 -14.90 -4.61
CA LYS A 32 -4.90 -15.40 -5.93
C LYS A 32 -3.70 -15.36 -6.88
N VAL A 33 -3.33 -16.50 -7.41
CA VAL A 33 -2.24 -16.63 -8.38
C VAL A 33 -2.77 -16.97 -9.76
N LYS A 34 -1.98 -16.63 -10.79
CA LYS A 34 -2.19 -17.04 -12.16
C LYS A 34 -0.83 -17.46 -12.73
N ILE A 35 -0.73 -18.71 -13.17
CA ILE A 35 0.47 -19.23 -13.82
C ILE A 35 0.39 -18.88 -15.30
N VAL A 36 1.46 -18.31 -15.83
CA VAL A 36 1.53 -17.82 -17.21
C VAL A 36 2.91 -18.03 -17.80
N THR A 37 2.98 -18.16 -19.13
CA THR A 37 4.25 -18.09 -19.86
C THR A 37 4.72 -16.63 -20.00
N ILE A 38 5.98 -16.41 -20.37
CA ILE A 38 6.51 -15.05 -20.60
C ILE A 38 5.76 -14.32 -21.72
N ALA A 39 5.29 -15.03 -22.72
CA ALA A 39 4.50 -14.46 -23.82
C ALA A 39 3.12 -13.95 -23.34
N GLU A 40 2.45 -14.75 -22.53
CA GLU A 40 1.15 -14.38 -21.93
C GLU A 40 1.29 -13.24 -20.90
N ALA A 41 2.36 -13.26 -20.10
CA ALA A 41 2.62 -12.22 -19.11
C ALA A 41 2.69 -10.84 -19.76
N SER A 42 3.32 -10.71 -20.93
CA SER A 42 3.43 -9.44 -21.66
C SER A 42 2.07 -8.85 -22.03
N SER A 43 1.09 -9.69 -22.35
CA SER A 43 -0.29 -9.26 -22.66
C SER A 43 -1.07 -8.86 -21.40
N ILE A 44 -0.87 -9.57 -20.29
CA ILE A 44 -1.55 -9.35 -19.01
C ILE A 44 -1.05 -8.05 -18.36
N VAL A 45 0.25 -7.76 -18.43
CA VAL A 45 0.84 -6.51 -17.89
C VAL A 45 0.16 -5.26 -18.46
N ILE A 46 -0.35 -5.32 -19.68
CA ILE A 46 -1.02 -4.21 -20.34
C ILE A 46 -2.47 -4.07 -19.84
N SER A 47 -3.17 -5.17 -19.58
CA SER A 47 -4.60 -5.20 -19.27
C SER A 47 -4.91 -5.21 -17.77
N GLU A 48 -4.09 -5.88 -16.97
CA GLU A 48 -4.29 -6.06 -15.53
C GLU A 48 -2.98 -5.68 -14.81
N LYS A 49 -3.06 -4.86 -13.75
CA LYS A 49 -1.88 -4.56 -12.93
C LYS A 49 -1.68 -5.71 -11.92
N PRO A 50 -0.71 -6.63 -12.14
CA PRO A 50 -0.48 -7.70 -11.18
C PRO A 50 0.00 -7.17 -9.84
N SER A 51 -0.31 -7.91 -8.77
CA SER A 51 0.16 -7.56 -7.43
C SER A 51 1.65 -7.91 -7.21
N GLY A 52 2.21 -8.81 -8.01
CA GLY A 52 3.63 -9.19 -7.95
C GLY A 52 3.93 -10.28 -8.97
N TYR A 53 5.20 -10.61 -9.09
CA TYR A 53 5.68 -11.64 -10.00
C TYR A 53 6.62 -12.61 -9.27
N LEU A 54 6.46 -13.91 -9.50
CA LEU A 54 7.46 -14.93 -9.23
C LEU A 54 7.91 -15.54 -10.56
N ILE A 55 9.16 -15.37 -10.89
CA ILE A 55 9.77 -15.91 -12.10
C ILE A 55 10.49 -17.22 -11.74
N CYS A 56 10.00 -18.34 -12.25
CA CYS A 56 10.63 -19.63 -12.06
C CYS A 56 11.56 -19.90 -13.25
N THR A 57 12.89 -19.89 -13.02
CA THR A 57 13.86 -20.13 -14.08
C THR A 57 13.80 -21.55 -14.58
N SER A 58 14.08 -21.70 -15.86
CA SER A 58 14.27 -22.96 -16.56
C SER A 58 15.12 -22.71 -17.82
N PRO A 59 15.73 -23.74 -18.43
CA PRO A 59 16.48 -23.57 -19.68
C PRO A 59 15.66 -22.92 -20.81
N GLU A 60 14.35 -23.18 -20.86
CA GLU A 60 13.46 -22.57 -21.84
C GLU A 60 13.19 -21.08 -21.57
N LEU A 61 13.05 -20.70 -20.31
CA LEU A 61 12.88 -19.29 -19.92
C LEU A 61 14.17 -18.50 -20.19
N LEU A 62 15.34 -19.07 -19.95
CA LEU A 62 16.62 -18.42 -20.19
C LEU A 62 16.85 -18.07 -21.67
N LYS A 63 16.33 -18.88 -22.61
CA LYS A 63 16.32 -18.52 -24.04
C LYS A 63 15.56 -17.23 -24.33
N LYS A 64 14.68 -16.80 -23.41
CA LYS A 64 13.86 -15.58 -23.46
C LYS A 64 14.30 -14.50 -22.47
N ALA A 65 15.55 -14.53 -21.97
CA ALA A 65 16.05 -13.64 -20.93
C ALA A 65 15.84 -12.14 -21.25
N VAL A 66 15.96 -11.74 -22.51
CA VAL A 66 15.68 -10.37 -22.95
C VAL A 66 14.20 -9.99 -22.71
N SER A 67 13.27 -10.89 -23.00
CA SER A 67 11.84 -10.67 -22.74
C SER A 67 11.55 -10.60 -21.24
N VAL A 68 12.21 -11.42 -20.44
CA VAL A 68 12.14 -11.35 -18.97
C VAL A 68 12.60 -9.98 -18.49
N LYS A 69 13.74 -9.48 -18.99
CA LYS A 69 14.24 -8.14 -18.63
C LYS A 69 13.23 -7.03 -18.96
N VAL A 70 12.68 -7.04 -20.16
CA VAL A 70 11.66 -6.05 -20.58
C VAL A 70 10.45 -6.06 -19.63
N MET A 71 9.99 -7.25 -19.23
CA MET A 71 8.91 -7.39 -18.28
C MET A 71 9.29 -6.87 -16.87
N VAL A 72 10.49 -7.19 -16.40
CA VAL A 72 10.99 -6.69 -15.09
C VAL A 72 11.14 -5.15 -15.13
N ASP A 73 11.68 -4.58 -16.20
CA ASP A 73 11.75 -3.12 -16.38
C ASP A 73 10.35 -2.47 -16.29
N GLN A 74 9.34 -3.11 -16.88
CA GLN A 74 7.95 -2.64 -16.79
C GLN A 74 7.37 -2.82 -15.39
N ALA A 75 7.66 -3.92 -14.71
CA ALA A 75 7.26 -4.15 -13.32
C ALA A 75 7.82 -3.08 -12.38
N ILE A 76 9.10 -2.71 -12.56
CA ILE A 76 9.76 -1.64 -11.79
C ILE A 76 9.07 -0.30 -12.03
N LYS A 77 8.78 0.07 -13.29
CA LYS A 77 8.04 1.30 -13.63
C LYS A 77 6.67 1.34 -12.95
N ASN A 78 5.99 0.21 -12.91
CA ASN A 78 4.70 0.06 -12.25
C ASN A 78 4.82 -0.08 -10.72
N LYS A 79 6.05 -0.09 -10.19
CA LYS A 79 6.34 -0.33 -8.77
C LYS A 79 5.71 -1.64 -8.29
N THR A 80 5.84 -2.71 -9.05
CA THR A 80 5.34 -4.06 -8.76
C THR A 80 6.51 -4.94 -8.32
N PRO A 81 6.44 -5.65 -7.19
CA PRO A 81 7.53 -6.48 -6.70
C PRO A 81 7.77 -7.69 -7.61
N VAL A 82 9.03 -8.03 -7.81
CA VAL A 82 9.46 -9.18 -8.62
C VAL A 82 10.35 -10.07 -7.77
N PHE A 83 10.04 -11.35 -7.75
CA PHE A 83 10.81 -12.42 -7.11
C PHE A 83 11.29 -13.39 -8.16
N ILE A 84 12.42 -14.04 -7.93
CA ILE A 84 12.96 -15.04 -8.83
C ILE A 84 13.29 -16.31 -8.06
N MET A 85 13.01 -17.47 -8.64
CA MET A 85 13.39 -18.77 -8.11
C MET A 85 14.08 -19.60 -9.20
N GLY A 86 15.24 -20.18 -8.87
CA GLY A 86 15.99 -21.00 -9.82
C GLY A 86 17.14 -21.80 -9.21
N ASN A 87 17.82 -22.58 -10.03
CA ASN A 87 19.10 -23.18 -9.70
C ASN A 87 20.22 -22.15 -9.82
N ILE A 88 21.32 -22.35 -9.13
CA ILE A 88 22.46 -21.43 -9.13
C ILE A 88 22.93 -21.11 -10.56
N ASP A 89 23.17 -22.15 -11.37
CA ASP A 89 23.65 -22.00 -12.75
C ASP A 89 22.65 -21.22 -13.64
N GLU A 90 21.35 -21.44 -13.44
CA GLU A 90 20.30 -20.72 -14.16
C GLU A 90 20.24 -19.24 -13.75
N LEU A 91 20.44 -18.96 -12.48
CA LEU A 91 20.45 -17.60 -11.93
C LEU A 91 21.68 -16.83 -12.43
N GLU A 92 22.87 -17.44 -12.44
CA GLU A 92 24.09 -16.83 -12.96
C GLU A 92 23.92 -16.42 -14.43
N LEU A 93 23.37 -17.29 -15.26
CA LEU A 93 23.06 -16.98 -16.67
C LEU A 93 22.02 -15.85 -16.81
N LEU A 94 21.01 -15.82 -15.94
CA LEU A 94 20.01 -14.77 -15.98
C LEU A 94 20.61 -13.39 -15.59
N TRP A 95 21.56 -13.35 -14.65
CA TRP A 95 22.22 -12.13 -14.19
C TRP A 95 23.12 -11.47 -15.25
N GLU A 96 23.49 -12.17 -16.29
CA GLU A 96 24.17 -11.56 -17.44
C GLU A 96 23.27 -10.57 -18.18
N THR A 97 21.95 -10.79 -18.12
CA THR A 97 20.95 -9.95 -18.81
C THR A 97 20.17 -9.05 -17.86
N LEU A 98 19.86 -9.55 -16.65
CA LEU A 98 19.03 -8.89 -15.64
C LEU A 98 19.86 -8.61 -14.38
N PRO A 99 20.15 -7.33 -14.04
CA PRO A 99 20.82 -7.01 -12.79
C PRO A 99 20.03 -7.46 -11.56
N GLN A 100 20.69 -8.15 -10.63
CA GLN A 100 20.05 -8.73 -9.44
C GLN A 100 19.33 -7.69 -8.57
N GLN A 101 19.86 -6.45 -8.48
CA GLN A 101 19.23 -5.36 -7.72
C GLN A 101 17.88 -4.89 -8.28
N MET A 102 17.47 -5.39 -9.43
CA MET A 102 16.15 -5.09 -10.03
C MET A 102 15.02 -5.96 -9.46
N VAL A 103 15.35 -6.99 -8.68
CA VAL A 103 14.36 -7.89 -8.06
C VAL A 103 14.32 -7.72 -6.55
N MET A 104 13.19 -8.05 -5.95
CA MET A 104 12.98 -7.90 -4.51
C MET A 104 13.71 -8.97 -3.72
N ASP A 105 13.63 -10.23 -4.18
CA ASP A 105 14.35 -11.35 -3.57
C ASP A 105 14.56 -12.50 -4.55
N VAL A 106 15.50 -13.38 -4.20
CA VAL A 106 15.93 -14.52 -5.03
C VAL A 106 15.95 -15.79 -4.20
N PHE A 107 15.26 -16.82 -4.67
CA PHE A 107 15.17 -18.12 -4.01
C PHE A 107 15.94 -19.18 -4.78
N THR A 108 17.00 -19.69 -4.18
CA THR A 108 17.83 -20.74 -4.80
C THR A 108 17.30 -22.12 -4.47
N ARG A 109 17.15 -22.97 -5.47
CA ARG A 109 16.79 -24.40 -5.29
C ARG A 109 18.00 -25.19 -4.77
N PRO A 110 17.81 -26.21 -3.88
CA PRO A 110 16.52 -26.66 -3.37
C PRO A 110 15.96 -25.77 -2.26
N ILE A 111 14.64 -25.48 -2.31
CA ILE A 111 13.91 -24.72 -1.28
C ILE A 111 12.54 -25.35 -1.05
N THR A 112 12.06 -25.28 0.20
CA THR A 112 10.69 -25.68 0.53
C THR A 112 9.71 -24.65 -0.02
N VAL A 113 8.73 -25.10 -0.83
CA VAL A 113 7.75 -24.21 -1.45
C VAL A 113 6.97 -23.41 -0.42
N GLY A 114 6.60 -24.03 0.72
CA GLY A 114 5.90 -23.34 1.80
C GLY A 114 6.70 -22.18 2.37
N ASP A 115 7.94 -22.42 2.78
CA ASP A 115 8.82 -21.39 3.38
C ASP A 115 9.07 -20.23 2.40
N MET A 116 9.25 -20.55 1.12
CA MET A 116 9.43 -19.54 0.08
C MET A 116 8.16 -18.69 -0.10
N VAL A 117 6.99 -19.30 -0.17
CA VAL A 117 5.71 -18.57 -0.32
C VAL A 117 5.41 -17.71 0.90
N ASP A 118 5.69 -18.21 2.11
CA ASP A 118 5.54 -17.43 3.36
C ASP A 118 6.45 -16.19 3.34
N ASN A 119 7.68 -16.35 2.87
CA ASN A 119 8.64 -15.25 2.73
C ASN A 119 8.16 -14.23 1.67
N VAL A 120 7.74 -14.68 0.47
CA VAL A 120 7.18 -13.82 -0.58
C VAL A 120 5.98 -13.04 -0.04
N CYS A 121 5.04 -13.69 0.63
CA CYS A 121 3.84 -13.04 1.18
C CYS A 121 4.19 -12.01 2.25
N THR A 122 5.17 -12.28 3.12
CA THR A 122 5.66 -11.34 4.12
C THR A 122 6.27 -10.10 3.46
N GLN A 123 7.20 -10.28 2.53
CA GLN A 123 7.85 -9.18 1.83
C GLN A 123 6.85 -8.36 0.99
N MET A 124 5.88 -9.00 0.35
CA MET A 124 4.80 -8.30 -0.35
C MET A 124 3.96 -7.46 0.59
N ASN A 125 3.59 -8.01 1.75
CA ASN A 125 2.84 -7.26 2.75
C ASN A 125 3.61 -6.02 3.20
N ASP A 126 4.89 -6.16 3.55
CA ASP A 126 5.74 -5.04 3.96
C ASP A 126 5.88 -4.00 2.86
N PHE A 127 6.09 -4.42 1.61
CA PHE A 127 6.19 -3.56 0.46
C PHE A 127 4.91 -2.72 0.24
N TYR A 128 3.73 -3.31 0.38
CA TYR A 128 2.47 -2.61 0.22
C TYR A 128 2.11 -1.77 1.45
N GLN A 129 2.52 -2.17 2.66
CA GLN A 129 2.33 -1.35 3.86
C GLN A 129 3.17 -0.06 3.79
N LEU A 130 4.43 -0.16 3.37
CA LEU A 130 5.31 1.01 3.15
C LEU A 130 4.79 1.98 2.07
N LYS A 131 3.96 1.52 1.15
CA LYS A 131 3.34 2.35 0.11
C LYS A 131 2.01 2.99 0.52
N LYS A 132 1.41 2.54 1.61
CA LYS A 132 0.16 3.14 2.10
C LYS A 132 0.43 4.59 2.48
N ARG A 133 -0.42 5.47 2.01
CA ARG A 133 -0.45 6.85 2.52
C ARG A 133 -0.79 6.84 4.01
N THR A 134 -0.10 7.66 4.77
CA THR A 134 -0.27 7.73 6.22
C THR A 134 -1.31 8.78 6.58
N ILE A 135 -2.33 8.37 7.31
CA ILE A 135 -3.37 9.24 7.87
C ILE A 135 -3.17 9.33 9.39
N LEU A 136 -2.96 10.53 9.90
CA LEU A 136 -2.96 10.81 11.34
C LEU A 136 -4.39 11.17 11.76
N ALA A 137 -5.06 10.29 12.50
CA ALA A 137 -6.39 10.53 13.04
C ALA A 137 -6.27 11.06 14.48
N VAL A 138 -6.81 12.25 14.72
CA VAL A 138 -6.74 12.97 16.01
C VAL A 138 -8.15 13.19 16.55
N ASP A 139 -8.47 12.56 17.68
CA ASP A 139 -9.80 12.59 18.31
C ASP A 139 -9.66 12.17 19.78
N ASP A 140 -10.30 12.84 20.72
CA ASP A 140 -10.23 12.48 22.15
C ASP A 140 -10.98 11.18 22.47
N SER A 141 -11.89 10.74 21.59
CA SER A 141 -12.63 9.51 21.73
C SER A 141 -11.89 8.31 21.16
N GLY A 142 -11.33 7.46 22.03
CA GLY A 142 -10.72 6.20 21.62
C GLY A 142 -11.68 5.23 20.87
N ILE A 143 -12.99 5.40 21.02
CA ILE A 143 -13.99 4.62 20.27
C ILE A 143 -14.02 5.10 18.81
N ILE A 144 -14.03 6.40 18.58
CA ILE A 144 -14.02 6.99 17.24
C ILE A 144 -12.72 6.64 16.53
N LEU A 145 -11.58 6.80 17.20
CA LEU A 145 -10.27 6.44 16.64
C LEU A 145 -10.22 4.98 16.16
N ARG A 146 -10.71 4.03 16.96
CA ARG A 146 -10.79 2.62 16.56
C ARG A 146 -11.69 2.39 15.36
N LYS A 147 -12.83 3.10 15.28
CA LYS A 147 -13.73 3.02 14.11
C LYS A 147 -13.07 3.57 12.84
N ILE A 148 -12.38 4.72 12.94
CA ILE A 148 -11.64 5.31 11.82
C ILE A 148 -10.55 4.33 11.36
N LYS A 149 -9.79 3.77 12.30
CA LYS A 149 -8.76 2.79 11.97
C LYS A 149 -9.35 1.59 11.24
N ALA A 150 -10.35 0.92 11.81
CA ALA A 150 -10.98 -0.26 11.21
C ALA A 150 -11.59 0.03 9.81
N LEU A 151 -12.03 1.27 9.58
CA LEU A 151 -12.56 1.68 8.28
C LEU A 151 -11.47 1.88 7.22
N LEU A 152 -10.30 2.40 7.61
CA LEU A 152 -9.30 2.93 6.68
C LEU A 152 -8.03 2.06 6.59
N GLU A 153 -7.77 1.18 7.57
CA GLU A 153 -6.50 0.42 7.65
C GLU A 153 -6.25 -0.55 6.50
N ASP A 154 -7.30 -0.95 5.79
CA ASP A 154 -7.14 -1.75 4.57
C ASP A 154 -6.45 -0.96 3.45
N THR A 155 -6.70 0.33 3.32
CA THR A 155 -6.20 1.18 2.22
C THR A 155 -5.06 2.08 2.66
N TYR A 156 -5.07 2.54 3.93
CA TYR A 156 -4.17 3.56 4.48
C TYR A 156 -3.41 3.04 5.71
N GLN A 157 -2.25 3.62 5.97
CA GLN A 157 -1.60 3.47 7.27
C GLN A 157 -2.25 4.48 8.24
N VAL A 158 -3.00 4.00 9.23
CA VAL A 158 -3.72 4.88 10.17
C VAL A 158 -2.99 4.94 11.49
N VAL A 159 -2.52 6.13 11.83
CA VAL A 159 -1.91 6.46 13.12
C VAL A 159 -2.93 7.19 13.98
N LEU A 160 -3.02 6.82 15.25
CA LEU A 160 -4.03 7.34 16.16
C LEU A 160 -3.38 8.25 17.22
N ALA A 161 -3.93 9.45 17.38
CA ALA A 161 -3.57 10.39 18.46
C ALA A 161 -4.85 10.76 19.23
N ASN A 162 -4.87 10.49 20.54
CA ASN A 162 -6.03 10.79 21.37
C ASN A 162 -5.99 12.20 21.98
N SER A 163 -5.08 13.04 21.54
CA SER A 163 -4.94 14.44 21.97
C SER A 163 -4.06 15.23 21.00
N GLY A 164 -4.19 16.56 21.00
CA GLY A 164 -3.29 17.45 20.27
C GLY A 164 -1.83 17.25 20.62
N ALA A 165 -1.51 17.04 21.89
CA ALA A 165 -0.13 16.80 22.35
C ALA A 165 0.46 15.52 21.73
N MET A 166 -0.33 14.43 21.62
CA MET A 166 0.13 13.22 20.93
C MET A 166 0.27 13.44 19.43
N ALA A 167 -0.60 14.21 18.80
CA ALA A 167 -0.49 14.57 17.40
C ALA A 167 0.81 15.33 17.12
N ILE A 168 1.10 16.38 17.89
CA ILE A 168 2.34 17.16 17.77
C ILE A 168 3.57 16.27 17.99
N LYS A 169 3.56 15.43 19.03
CA LYS A 169 4.66 14.48 19.27
C LYS A 169 4.92 13.54 18.09
N TYR A 170 3.86 13.07 17.43
CA TYR A 170 4.01 12.24 16.23
C TYR A 170 4.63 13.04 15.08
N LEU A 171 4.16 14.28 14.87
CA LEU A 171 4.61 15.17 13.78
C LEU A 171 6.08 15.56 13.89
N THR A 172 6.64 15.65 15.10
CA THR A 172 8.08 15.95 15.27
C THR A 172 9.02 14.88 14.67
N LEU A 173 8.52 13.67 14.41
CA LEU A 173 9.32 12.55 13.89
C LEU A 173 8.81 12.01 12.56
N ASN A 174 7.60 12.39 12.14
CA ASN A 174 6.92 11.81 10.99
C ASN A 174 6.09 12.87 10.26
N THR A 175 5.95 12.70 8.95
CA THR A 175 5.09 13.54 8.12
C THR A 175 3.97 12.69 7.53
N PRO A 176 2.72 12.76 8.03
CA PRO A 176 1.58 12.06 7.44
C PRO A 176 1.16 12.74 6.13
N ASP A 177 0.50 11.98 5.26
CA ASP A 177 -0.07 12.48 4.01
C ASP A 177 -1.40 13.22 4.22
N LEU A 178 -2.05 13.02 5.37
CA LEU A 178 -3.31 13.65 5.76
C LEU A 178 -3.48 13.62 7.27
N ILE A 179 -4.01 14.71 7.84
CA ILE A 179 -4.50 14.75 9.21
C ILE A 179 -6.03 14.77 9.19
N LEU A 180 -6.67 13.77 9.81
CA LEU A 180 -8.10 13.80 10.16
C LEU A 180 -8.21 14.32 11.58
N LEU A 181 -8.76 15.52 11.75
CA LEU A 181 -8.73 16.27 13.02
C LEU A 181 -10.14 16.48 13.54
N ASP A 182 -10.42 16.01 14.75
CA ASP A 182 -11.66 16.43 15.43
C ASP A 182 -11.61 17.90 15.79
N TYR A 183 -12.73 18.58 15.56
CA TYR A 183 -12.89 19.99 15.91
C TYR A 183 -13.04 20.18 17.43
N ALA A 184 -13.84 19.35 18.08
CA ALA A 184 -14.26 19.53 19.47
C ALA A 184 -13.50 18.57 20.41
N MET A 185 -12.31 18.96 20.82
CA MET A 185 -11.51 18.23 21.81
C MET A 185 -11.32 19.05 23.10
N PRO A 186 -11.21 18.40 24.28
CA PRO A 186 -10.91 19.08 25.53
C PRO A 186 -9.49 19.67 25.52
N ILE A 187 -9.30 20.77 26.28
CA ILE A 187 -8.02 21.47 26.53
C ILE A 187 -7.53 22.28 25.32
N VAL A 188 -7.31 21.63 24.18
CA VAL A 188 -6.92 22.28 22.91
C VAL A 188 -7.85 21.78 21.83
N ASP A 189 -8.66 22.65 21.26
CA ASP A 189 -9.57 22.27 20.19
C ASP A 189 -8.85 22.13 18.83
N GLY A 190 -9.54 21.49 17.87
CA GLY A 190 -8.94 21.23 16.56
C GLY A 190 -8.59 22.52 15.80
N SER A 191 -9.30 23.61 16.03
CA SER A 191 -9.01 24.90 15.38
C SER A 191 -7.68 25.48 15.83
N GLN A 192 -7.38 25.39 17.12
CA GLN A 192 -6.10 25.82 17.70
C GLN A 192 -4.94 24.96 17.20
N ILE A 193 -5.15 23.62 17.11
CA ILE A 193 -4.13 22.71 16.54
C ILE A 193 -3.87 23.07 15.08
N MET A 194 -4.92 23.23 14.28
CA MET A 194 -4.76 23.61 12.87
C MET A 194 -4.01 24.92 12.72
N GLN A 195 -4.35 25.95 13.51
CA GLN A 195 -3.66 27.22 13.45
C GLN A 195 -2.18 27.09 13.80
N MET A 196 -1.83 26.33 14.83
CA MET A 196 -0.43 26.03 15.18
C MET A 196 0.31 25.34 14.02
N LEU A 197 -0.32 24.36 13.37
CA LEU A 197 0.30 23.65 12.25
C LEU A 197 0.45 24.53 11.00
N LEU A 198 -0.47 25.45 10.74
CA LEU A 198 -0.38 26.40 9.62
C LEU A 198 0.71 27.46 9.81
N GLU A 199 0.98 27.84 11.05
CA GLU A 199 2.02 28.81 11.41
C GLU A 199 3.43 28.19 11.40
N ASP A 200 3.54 26.85 11.47
CA ASP A 200 4.81 26.14 11.49
C ASP A 200 5.31 25.81 10.07
N PRO A 201 6.52 26.28 9.69
CA PRO A 201 7.10 26.01 8.36
C PRO A 201 7.29 24.53 8.04
N GLU A 202 7.41 23.67 9.05
CA GLU A 202 7.59 22.21 8.84
C GLU A 202 6.26 21.50 8.58
N PHE A 203 5.12 22.03 9.09
CA PHE A 203 3.84 21.32 9.07
C PHE A 203 2.77 21.98 8.19
N HIS A 204 2.92 23.25 7.80
CA HIS A 204 1.91 24.00 7.04
C HIS A 204 1.49 23.36 5.70
N HIS A 205 2.30 22.49 5.16
CA HIS A 205 2.04 21.80 3.89
C HIS A 205 1.20 20.52 4.05
N ILE A 206 1.01 20.04 5.29
CA ILE A 206 0.26 18.81 5.56
C ILE A 206 -1.23 19.11 5.48
N PRO A 207 -1.98 18.42 4.61
CA PRO A 207 -3.41 18.70 4.48
C PRO A 207 -4.18 18.27 5.71
N ILE A 208 -5.22 19.05 6.04
CA ILE A 208 -6.07 18.83 7.20
C ILE A 208 -7.52 18.75 6.77
N ILE A 209 -8.19 17.63 7.10
CA ILE A 209 -9.63 17.46 6.99
C ILE A 209 -10.23 17.39 8.39
N PHE A 210 -11.19 18.26 8.69
CA PHE A 210 -11.92 18.14 9.93
C PHE A 210 -12.93 16.98 9.88
N LEU A 211 -12.91 16.16 10.93
CA LEU A 211 -13.90 15.09 11.14
C LEU A 211 -14.63 15.35 12.45
N THR A 212 -15.83 15.90 12.40
CA THR A 212 -16.56 16.39 13.57
C THR A 212 -17.95 15.79 13.72
N GLY A 213 -18.40 15.69 14.97
CA GLY A 213 -19.78 15.29 15.28
C GLY A 213 -20.79 16.42 15.15
N LYS A 214 -20.35 17.68 15.06
CA LYS A 214 -21.19 18.87 15.02
C LYS A 214 -21.40 19.33 13.57
N ASN A 215 -22.64 19.62 13.23
CA ASN A 215 -23.05 20.16 11.92
C ASN A 215 -23.84 21.48 12.07
N ASP A 216 -23.75 22.15 13.22
CA ASP A 216 -24.38 23.45 13.39
C ASP A 216 -23.67 24.52 12.53
N ALA A 217 -24.44 25.51 12.07
CA ALA A 217 -23.97 26.51 11.12
C ALA A 217 -22.79 27.36 11.66
N GLU A 218 -22.71 27.55 12.98
CA GLU A 218 -21.67 28.32 13.62
C GLU A 218 -20.34 27.56 13.60
N THR A 219 -20.34 26.28 13.99
CA THR A 219 -19.16 25.40 13.94
C THR A 219 -18.64 25.29 12.50
N VAL A 220 -19.53 25.04 11.51
CA VAL A 220 -19.15 24.95 10.12
C VAL A 220 -18.52 26.25 9.62
N LYS A 221 -19.09 27.42 9.96
CA LYS A 221 -18.55 28.71 9.58
C LYS A 221 -17.18 28.96 10.16
N ASN A 222 -16.98 28.64 11.44
CA ASN A 222 -15.69 28.81 12.13
C ASN A 222 -14.62 27.90 11.50
N VAL A 223 -14.92 26.62 11.27
CA VAL A 223 -14.01 25.69 10.61
C VAL A 223 -13.63 26.18 9.21
N MET A 224 -14.61 26.58 8.39
CA MET A 224 -14.36 27.03 7.01
C MET A 224 -13.56 28.35 6.96
N SER A 225 -13.61 29.19 7.99
CA SER A 225 -12.77 30.40 8.06
C SER A 225 -11.27 30.09 8.13
N LEU A 226 -10.90 28.91 8.63
CA LEU A 226 -9.51 28.43 8.70
C LEU A 226 -9.03 27.86 7.36
N LYS A 227 -9.92 27.69 6.38
CA LYS A 227 -9.63 27.10 5.07
C LYS A 227 -8.99 25.71 5.13
N PRO A 228 -9.60 24.74 5.83
CA PRO A 228 -9.12 23.37 5.80
C PRO A 228 -9.23 22.79 4.39
N ASP A 229 -8.52 21.69 4.15
CA ASP A 229 -8.60 20.95 2.88
C ASP A 229 -9.92 20.19 2.73
N GLY A 230 -10.66 19.98 3.81
CA GLY A 230 -11.97 19.36 3.79
C GLY A 230 -12.67 19.36 5.14
N TYR A 231 -13.95 18.97 5.09
CA TYR A 231 -14.82 18.84 6.26
C TYR A 231 -15.72 17.63 6.10
N LEU A 232 -15.69 16.70 7.06
CA LEU A 232 -16.49 15.49 7.07
C LEU A 232 -17.23 15.33 8.41
N LEU A 233 -18.40 14.70 8.39
CA LEU A 233 -19.18 14.43 9.60
C LEU A 233 -18.88 13.03 10.14
N LYS A 234 -18.67 12.88 11.44
CA LYS A 234 -18.51 11.59 12.13
C LYS A 234 -19.76 10.70 11.99
N SER A 235 -20.94 11.30 11.74
CA SER A 235 -22.20 10.61 11.48
C SER A 235 -22.38 10.15 10.04
N MET A 236 -21.44 10.47 9.15
CA MET A 236 -21.47 10.04 7.76
C MET A 236 -21.42 8.51 7.65
N ASN A 237 -22.08 7.97 6.63
CA ASN A 237 -21.99 6.55 6.34
C ASN A 237 -20.50 6.15 6.11
N PRO A 238 -20.00 5.05 6.71
CA PRO A 238 -18.62 4.62 6.62
C PRO A 238 -18.09 4.54 5.18
N GLN A 239 -18.87 3.97 4.24
CA GLN A 239 -18.46 3.85 2.84
C GLN A 239 -18.32 5.23 2.17
N LYS A 240 -19.18 6.20 2.51
CA LYS A 240 -19.08 7.57 2.00
C LYS A 240 -17.90 8.31 2.58
N LEU A 241 -17.57 8.07 3.85
CA LEU A 241 -16.39 8.64 4.50
C LEU A 241 -15.10 8.11 3.85
N HIS A 242 -15.02 6.80 3.63
CA HIS A 242 -13.89 6.19 2.93
C HIS A 242 -13.73 6.77 1.50
N ALA A 243 -14.83 6.81 0.74
CA ALA A 243 -14.83 7.36 -0.62
C ALA A 243 -14.39 8.83 -0.66
N ALA A 244 -14.82 9.66 0.29
CA ALA A 244 -14.41 11.07 0.35
C ALA A 244 -12.90 11.24 0.58
N ILE A 245 -12.28 10.33 1.36
CA ILE A 245 -10.82 10.31 1.56
C ILE A 245 -10.10 9.82 0.30
N ASP A 246 -10.65 8.80 -0.38
CA ASP A 246 -10.11 8.32 -1.66
C ASP A 246 -10.13 9.42 -2.72
N ASP A 247 -11.26 10.13 -2.87
CA ASP A 247 -11.44 11.25 -3.79
C ASP A 247 -10.48 12.40 -3.48
N PHE A 248 -10.29 12.70 -2.20
CA PHE A 248 -9.33 13.70 -1.76
C PHE A 248 -7.91 13.35 -2.24
N PHE A 249 -7.46 12.13 -2.01
CA PHE A 249 -6.14 11.71 -2.45
C PHE A 249 -6.02 11.57 -3.97
N ALA A 250 -7.07 11.18 -4.68
CA ALA A 250 -7.09 11.11 -6.13
C ALA A 250 -6.94 12.49 -6.79
N SER A 251 -7.54 13.53 -6.20
CA SER A 251 -7.46 14.91 -6.69
C SER A 251 -6.07 15.53 -6.53
N ARG A 252 -5.28 15.10 -5.55
CA ARG A 252 -3.92 15.59 -5.26
C ARG A 252 -2.80 14.78 -5.93
N GLY A 253 -3.12 13.65 -6.51
CA GLY A 253 -2.17 12.75 -7.20
C GLY A 253 -1.94 13.05 -8.69
N LYS A 254 -2.38 14.21 -9.15
CA LYS A 254 -2.16 14.68 -10.54
C LYS A 254 -1.01 15.66 -10.60
#